data_38b1b6960a88c6ade3c53c646863b08d
#
_entry.id   38b1b6960a88c6ade3c53c646863b08d
#
_cell.length_a   1.000
_cell.length_b   1.000
_cell.length_c   1.000
_cell.angle_alpha   90.00
_cell.angle_beta   90.00
_cell.angle_gamma   90.00
#
_symmetry.space_group_name_H-M   'P 1'
#
loop_
_entity.id
_entity.type
_entity.pdbx_description
1 polymer ?
#
loop_
_entity_poly.entity_id
_entity_poly.type
_entity_poly.pdbx_seq_one_letter_code
_entity_poly.pdbx_strand_id
1 'polypeptide(L)'
;MTQPNPTPAVPVDLRYLSLLWAVQEQAGDIARLHTALFPTPWTEASILQMLAHPGSVAMVAGAGTPRQIGGFALAQVAADEAEILSVGVTPAWQRKGVGLKLIDGVKRAAVKSGARRLFLEVAESNAAALALYRKAGFTEKGRRKGYYAKPGAKPEDAILLGIEIAG
;
A
#
# COMPACT_ATOMS: atom_id res chain seq x y z
N MET A 1 7.02 22.44 29.48
CA MET A 1 7.85 22.03 28.31
C MET A 1 7.01 22.18 27.06
N THR A 2 7.27 23.18 26.28
CA THR A 2 6.59 23.44 25.00
C THR A 2 7.13 22.41 23.99
N GLN A 3 6.28 21.55 23.47
CA GLN A 3 6.65 20.69 22.37
C GLN A 3 7.03 21.55 21.18
N PRO A 4 8.14 21.27 20.48
CA PRO A 4 8.46 22.01 19.27
C PRO A 4 7.33 21.81 18.26
N ASN A 5 6.78 22.93 17.79
CA ASN A 5 5.80 22.96 16.73
C ASN A 5 6.38 22.18 15.52
N PRO A 6 5.69 21.18 14.96
CA PRO A 6 6.24 20.46 13.82
C PRO A 6 6.51 21.47 12.70
N THR A 7 7.75 21.53 12.28
CA THR A 7 8.15 22.32 11.12
C THR A 7 7.20 22.00 9.97
N PRO A 8 6.55 22.99 9.34
CA PRO A 8 5.66 22.72 8.23
C PRO A 8 6.44 21.95 7.16
N ALA A 9 5.91 20.79 6.76
CA ALA A 9 6.52 19.98 5.73
C ALA A 9 6.73 20.83 4.47
N VAL A 10 7.96 20.92 4.00
CA VAL A 10 8.28 21.65 2.77
C VAL A 10 7.42 21.07 1.64
N PRO A 11 6.66 21.88 0.89
CA PRO A 11 5.87 21.40 -0.23
C PRO A 11 6.76 20.64 -1.21
N VAL A 12 6.42 19.40 -1.50
CA VAL A 12 7.18 18.52 -2.40
C VAL A 12 6.55 18.54 -3.79
N ASP A 13 7.37 18.75 -4.79
CA ASP A 13 6.93 18.70 -6.19
C ASP A 13 6.81 17.24 -6.67
N LEU A 14 5.59 16.77 -6.81
CA LEU A 14 5.31 15.39 -7.24
C LEU A 14 5.56 15.13 -8.74
N ARG A 15 5.91 16.16 -9.53
CA ARG A 15 6.39 15.94 -10.91
C ARG A 15 7.69 15.14 -10.94
N TYR A 16 8.46 15.20 -9.85
CA TYR A 16 9.70 14.45 -9.66
C TYR A 16 9.54 13.24 -8.75
N LEU A 17 8.33 12.69 -8.67
CA LEU A 17 8.05 11.49 -7.90
C LEU A 17 8.82 10.30 -8.46
N SER A 18 9.52 9.59 -7.59
CA SER A 18 10.20 8.33 -7.90
C SER A 18 9.52 7.16 -7.22
N LEU A 19 9.35 6.07 -7.96
CA LEU A 19 9.00 4.77 -7.39
C LEU A 19 10.28 3.99 -7.18
N LEU A 20 10.47 3.47 -5.99
CA LEU A 20 11.66 2.74 -5.58
C LEU A 20 11.27 1.41 -4.95
N TRP A 21 12.15 0.42 -5.08
CA TRP A 21 12.06 -0.76 -4.23
C TRP A 21 12.22 -0.32 -2.78
N ALA A 22 11.35 -0.83 -1.92
CA ALA A 22 11.49 -0.60 -0.49
C ALA A 22 12.66 -1.43 0.05
N VAL A 23 13.54 -0.79 0.78
CA VAL A 23 14.65 -1.43 1.48
C VAL A 23 14.43 -1.38 2.99
N GLN A 24 15.18 -2.17 3.75
CA GLN A 24 14.98 -2.29 5.21
C GLN A 24 15.11 -0.95 5.94
N GLU A 25 15.99 -0.08 5.47
CA GLU A 25 16.20 1.26 6.02
C GLU A 25 14.96 2.16 5.95
N GLN A 26 14.01 1.83 5.10
CA GLN A 26 12.74 2.55 4.93
C GLN A 26 11.60 1.99 5.78
N ALA A 27 11.84 0.92 6.55
CA ALA A 27 10.81 0.31 7.37
C ALA A 27 10.20 1.28 8.38
N GLY A 28 11.01 2.16 8.98
CA GLY A 28 10.55 3.23 9.88
C GLY A 28 9.65 4.25 9.18
N ASP A 29 9.98 4.64 7.95
CA ASP A 29 9.17 5.55 7.15
C ASP A 29 7.81 4.92 6.82
N ILE A 30 7.80 3.66 6.41
CA ILE A 30 6.58 2.91 6.12
C ILE A 30 5.74 2.75 7.39
N ALA A 31 6.36 2.43 8.53
CA ALA A 31 5.66 2.29 9.81
C ALA A 31 4.99 3.60 10.25
N ARG A 32 5.67 4.74 10.08
CA ARG A 32 5.08 6.07 10.35
C ARG A 32 3.86 6.35 9.48
N LEU A 33 3.95 6.09 8.19
CA LEU A 33 2.82 6.22 7.27
C LEU A 33 1.68 5.28 7.65
N HIS A 34 2.00 4.03 7.98
CA HIS A 34 1.00 3.04 8.39
C HIS A 34 0.27 3.48 9.66
N THR A 35 1.00 4.00 10.65
CA THR A 35 0.41 4.54 11.89
C THR A 35 -0.51 5.74 11.63
N ALA A 36 -0.15 6.60 10.68
CA ALA A 36 -0.96 7.77 10.35
C ALA A 36 -2.22 7.43 9.53
N LEU A 37 -2.23 6.31 8.80
CA LEU A 37 -3.28 5.99 7.83
C LEU A 37 -4.22 4.87 8.26
N PHE A 38 -3.80 3.99 9.15
CA PHE A 38 -4.56 2.80 9.51
C PHE A 38 -4.88 2.73 11.00
N PRO A 39 -6.11 2.32 11.38
CA PRO A 39 -6.51 2.21 12.78
C PRO A 39 -5.77 1.10 13.55
N THR A 40 -5.32 0.06 12.83
CA THR A 40 -4.50 -1.03 13.39
C THR A 40 -3.18 -1.10 12.61
N PRO A 41 -2.22 -0.24 12.95
CA PRO A 41 -0.99 -0.13 12.18
C PRO A 41 -0.04 -1.31 12.41
N TRP A 42 0.72 -1.64 11.38
CA TRP A 42 1.84 -2.54 11.51
C TRP A 42 3.01 -1.85 12.18
N THR A 43 3.72 -2.60 13.02
CA THR A 43 4.94 -2.12 13.66
C THR A 43 6.11 -2.12 12.67
N GLU A 44 7.14 -1.34 12.96
CA GLU A 44 8.37 -1.36 12.17
C GLU A 44 8.97 -2.77 12.12
N ALA A 45 8.94 -3.51 13.23
CA ALA A 45 9.42 -4.91 13.26
C ALA A 45 8.64 -5.82 12.31
N SER A 46 7.31 -5.67 12.24
CA SER A 46 6.48 -6.43 11.29
C SER A 46 6.79 -6.09 9.83
N ILE A 47 7.06 -4.82 9.56
CA ILE A 47 7.43 -4.35 8.22
C ILE A 47 8.81 -4.87 7.84
N LEU A 48 9.79 -4.82 8.74
CA LEU A 48 11.11 -5.41 8.52
C LEU A 48 11.03 -6.90 8.20
N GLN A 49 10.23 -7.65 8.95
CA GLN A 49 10.01 -9.08 8.70
C GLN A 49 9.39 -9.32 7.33
N MET A 50 8.42 -8.50 6.95
CA MET A 50 7.78 -8.57 5.63
C MET A 50 8.78 -8.25 4.51
N LEU A 51 9.59 -7.19 4.66
CA LEU A 51 10.61 -6.82 3.66
C LEU A 51 11.71 -7.88 3.50
N ALA A 52 12.03 -8.60 4.57
CA ALA A 52 13.02 -9.69 4.55
C ALA A 52 12.50 -11.00 3.93
N HIS A 53 11.19 -11.12 3.72
CA HIS A 53 10.60 -12.35 3.17
C HIS A 53 11.03 -12.53 1.70
N PRO A 54 11.42 -13.77 1.28
CA PRO A 54 11.91 -14.02 -0.09
C PRO A 54 10.92 -13.66 -1.20
N GLY A 55 9.61 -13.78 -0.93
CA GLY A 55 8.54 -13.40 -1.85
C GLY A 55 8.13 -11.93 -1.77
N SER A 56 8.84 -11.10 -1.00
CA SER A 56 8.47 -9.69 -0.83
C SER A 56 8.57 -8.92 -2.14
N VAL A 57 7.51 -8.18 -2.43
CA VAL A 57 7.46 -7.16 -3.48
C VAL A 57 6.97 -5.88 -2.81
N ALA A 58 7.87 -4.98 -2.54
CA ALA A 58 7.55 -3.76 -1.81
C ALA A 58 8.09 -2.53 -2.54
N MET A 59 7.23 -1.52 -2.66
CA MET A 59 7.53 -0.27 -3.35
C MET A 59 7.28 0.92 -2.41
N VAL A 60 8.09 1.95 -2.56
CA VAL A 60 7.85 3.25 -1.94
C VAL A 60 7.80 4.35 -2.99
N ALA A 61 7.00 5.36 -2.73
CA ALA A 61 6.94 6.59 -3.49
C ALA A 61 7.69 7.69 -2.73
N GLY A 62 8.70 8.26 -3.35
CA GLY A 62 9.53 9.29 -2.76
C GLY A 62 9.70 10.51 -3.66
N ALA A 63 9.80 11.69 -3.07
CA ALA A 63 10.04 12.94 -3.77
C ALA A 63 10.74 13.97 -2.86
N GLY A 64 11.28 15.03 -3.44
CA GLY A 64 11.92 16.13 -2.70
C GLY A 64 13.41 15.93 -2.46
N THR A 65 14.01 16.98 -1.90
CA THR A 65 15.42 17.01 -1.48
C THR A 65 15.52 17.71 -0.12
N PRO A 66 15.81 16.99 0.99
CA PRO A 66 16.01 15.55 1.06
C PRO A 66 14.74 14.76 0.66
N ARG A 67 14.94 13.53 0.21
CA ARG A 67 13.82 12.69 -0.23
C ARG A 67 12.89 12.36 0.94
N GLN A 68 11.60 12.62 0.73
CA GLN A 68 10.53 12.25 1.64
C GLN A 68 9.80 11.04 1.07
N ILE A 69 9.47 10.06 1.91
CA ILE A 69 8.63 8.93 1.55
C ILE A 69 7.19 9.27 1.93
N GLY A 70 6.31 9.33 0.94
CA GLY A 70 4.91 9.71 1.12
C GLY A 70 3.91 8.65 0.66
N GLY A 71 4.39 7.49 0.20
CA GLY A 71 3.54 6.37 -0.16
C GLY A 71 4.29 5.05 -0.16
N PHE A 72 3.55 3.97 -0.01
CA PHE A 72 4.08 2.61 -0.04
C PHE A 72 3.04 1.63 -0.60
N ALA A 73 3.52 0.51 -1.13
CA ALA A 73 2.73 -0.67 -1.41
C ALA A 73 3.54 -1.91 -1.03
N LEU A 74 2.95 -2.76 -0.20
CA LEU A 74 3.53 -4.00 0.29
C LEU A 74 2.78 -5.18 -0.29
N ALA A 75 3.50 -6.11 -0.93
CA ALA A 75 2.94 -7.29 -1.53
C ALA A 75 3.87 -8.49 -1.36
N GLN A 76 3.33 -9.69 -1.51
CA GLN A 76 4.07 -10.94 -1.50
C GLN A 76 3.71 -11.79 -2.72
N VAL A 77 4.71 -12.48 -3.25
CA VAL A 77 4.56 -13.48 -4.31
C VAL A 77 4.71 -14.87 -3.70
N ALA A 78 3.80 -15.76 -4.05
CA ALA A 78 3.85 -17.17 -3.72
C ALA A 78 3.41 -17.96 -4.97
N ALA A 79 4.30 -18.81 -5.48
CA ALA A 79 4.10 -19.51 -6.74
C ALA A 79 3.81 -18.52 -7.90
N ASP A 80 2.67 -18.67 -8.59
CA ASP A 80 2.25 -17.82 -9.70
C ASP A 80 1.24 -16.72 -9.30
N GLU A 81 1.06 -16.52 -7.99
CA GLU A 81 0.15 -15.51 -7.45
C GLU A 81 0.90 -14.47 -6.62
N ALA A 82 0.39 -13.26 -6.61
CA ALA A 82 0.82 -12.21 -5.70
C ALA A 82 -0.39 -11.64 -4.94
N GLU A 83 -0.13 -11.16 -3.73
CA GLU A 83 -1.14 -10.50 -2.91
C GLU A 83 -0.61 -9.14 -2.45
N ILE A 84 -1.41 -8.09 -2.66
CA ILE A 84 -1.17 -6.79 -2.04
C ILE A 84 -1.67 -6.86 -0.60
N LEU A 85 -0.77 -6.65 0.35
CA LEU A 85 -1.05 -6.71 1.78
C LEU A 85 -1.42 -5.35 2.36
N SER A 86 -0.82 -4.27 1.85
CA SER A 86 -1.12 -2.90 2.30
C SER A 86 -0.67 -1.88 1.27
N VAL A 87 -1.47 -0.83 1.08
CA VAL A 87 -1.14 0.34 0.27
C VAL A 87 -1.51 1.59 1.06
N GLY A 88 -0.61 2.55 1.12
CA GLY A 88 -0.88 3.81 1.80
C GLY A 88 -0.20 4.99 1.09
N VAL A 89 -0.91 6.12 1.07
CA VAL A 89 -0.40 7.39 0.54
C VAL A 89 -0.74 8.49 1.53
N THR A 90 0.26 9.29 1.90
CA THR A 90 0.05 10.43 2.81
C THR A 90 -1.04 11.36 2.26
N PRO A 91 -1.89 11.98 3.11
CA PRO A 91 -2.99 12.83 2.66
C PRO A 91 -2.57 13.92 1.66
N ALA A 92 -1.41 14.55 1.88
CA ALA A 92 -0.89 15.59 1.00
C ALA A 92 -0.59 15.10 -0.44
N TRP A 93 -0.40 13.78 -0.65
CA TRP A 93 -0.08 13.18 -1.95
C TRP A 93 -1.25 12.38 -2.54
N GLN A 94 -2.36 12.28 -1.83
CA GLN A 94 -3.56 11.59 -2.31
C GLN A 94 -4.21 12.34 -3.46
N ARG A 95 -4.99 11.61 -4.29
CA ARG A 95 -5.71 12.11 -5.46
C ARG A 95 -4.84 12.76 -6.53
N LYS A 96 -3.57 12.40 -6.57
CA LYS A 96 -2.55 12.86 -7.52
C LYS A 96 -1.95 11.71 -8.33
N GLY A 97 -2.59 10.54 -8.30
CA GLY A 97 -2.17 9.35 -9.03
C GLY A 97 -1.05 8.53 -8.38
N VAL A 98 -0.61 8.88 -7.17
CA VAL A 98 0.50 8.18 -6.48
C VAL A 98 0.14 6.74 -6.17
N GLY A 99 -1.07 6.49 -5.64
CA GLY A 99 -1.55 5.13 -5.35
C GLY A 99 -1.60 4.25 -6.60
N LEU A 100 -2.07 4.79 -7.71
CA LEU A 100 -2.12 4.07 -8.98
C LEU A 100 -0.72 3.71 -9.48
N LYS A 101 0.24 4.64 -9.40
CA LYS A 101 1.64 4.40 -9.75
C LYS A 101 2.28 3.31 -8.89
N LEU A 102 2.00 3.30 -7.58
CA LEU A 102 2.47 2.26 -6.65
C LEU A 102 1.92 0.88 -7.04
N ILE A 103 0.63 0.78 -7.33
CA ILE A 103 -0.02 -0.48 -7.76
C ILE A 103 0.59 -0.95 -9.08
N ASP A 104 0.77 -0.08 -10.05
CA ASP A 104 1.42 -0.43 -11.33
C ASP A 104 2.87 -0.87 -11.13
N GLY A 105 3.59 -0.26 -10.19
CA GLY A 105 4.92 -0.71 -9.78
C GLY A 105 4.91 -2.13 -9.23
N VAL A 106 3.97 -2.43 -8.34
CA VAL A 106 3.80 -3.79 -7.78
C VAL A 106 3.45 -4.80 -8.87
N LYS A 107 2.55 -4.47 -9.80
CA LYS A 107 2.21 -5.35 -10.92
C LYS A 107 3.45 -5.74 -11.74
N ARG A 108 4.25 -4.75 -12.14
CA ARG A 108 5.49 -5.01 -12.90
C ARG A 108 6.49 -5.84 -12.12
N ALA A 109 6.64 -5.57 -10.83
CA ALA A 109 7.56 -6.28 -9.97
C ALA A 109 7.09 -7.73 -9.71
N ALA A 110 5.80 -7.93 -9.50
CA ALA A 110 5.21 -9.25 -9.32
C ALA A 110 5.37 -10.13 -10.58
N VAL A 111 5.15 -9.57 -11.78
CA VAL A 111 5.40 -10.26 -13.05
C VAL A 111 6.84 -10.70 -13.16
N LYS A 112 7.80 -9.83 -12.83
CA LYS A 112 9.24 -10.18 -12.83
C LYS A 112 9.58 -11.28 -11.83
N SER A 113 8.80 -11.41 -10.76
CA SER A 113 8.94 -12.47 -9.76
C SER A 113 8.15 -13.74 -10.10
N GLY A 114 7.55 -13.82 -11.29
CA GLY A 114 6.86 -15.01 -11.78
C GLY A 114 5.36 -15.05 -11.52
N ALA A 115 4.78 -14.02 -10.91
CA ALA A 115 3.35 -13.97 -10.66
C ALA A 115 2.57 -13.69 -11.96
N ARG A 116 1.43 -14.36 -12.11
CA ARG A 116 0.49 -14.20 -13.22
C ARG A 116 -0.79 -13.52 -12.79
N ARG A 117 -1.11 -13.59 -11.51
CA ARG A 117 -2.31 -13.02 -10.90
C ARG A 117 -1.96 -12.20 -9.69
N LEU A 118 -2.71 -11.14 -9.46
CA LEU A 118 -2.54 -10.26 -8.30
C LEU A 118 -3.89 -10.09 -7.61
N PHE A 119 -3.92 -10.30 -6.32
CA PHE A 119 -5.10 -10.23 -5.47
C PHE A 119 -4.93 -9.23 -4.34
N LEU A 120 -6.04 -8.81 -3.76
CA LEU A 120 -6.10 -8.07 -2.51
C LEU A 120 -7.46 -8.23 -1.84
N GLU A 121 -7.52 -7.98 -0.54
CA GLU A 121 -8.78 -7.86 0.19
C GLU A 121 -8.95 -6.41 0.67
N VAL A 122 -10.16 -5.91 0.61
CA VAL A 122 -10.53 -4.55 1.00
C VAL A 122 -11.87 -4.55 1.72
N ALA A 123 -11.99 -3.70 2.75
CA ALA A 123 -13.27 -3.53 3.44
C ALA A 123 -14.32 -2.91 2.49
N GLU A 124 -15.54 -3.44 2.52
CA GLU A 124 -16.65 -2.99 1.67
C GLU A 124 -16.91 -1.48 1.78
N SER A 125 -16.75 -0.91 2.98
CA SER A 125 -16.95 0.53 3.21
C SER A 125 -15.79 1.42 2.73
N ASN A 126 -14.65 0.86 2.33
CA ASN A 126 -13.52 1.63 1.87
C ASN A 126 -13.70 2.06 0.40
N ALA A 127 -14.59 3.02 0.18
CA ALA A 127 -14.97 3.49 -1.17
C ALA A 127 -13.77 4.05 -1.96
N ALA A 128 -12.84 4.74 -1.29
CA ALA A 128 -11.66 5.32 -1.93
C ALA A 128 -10.70 4.23 -2.45
N ALA A 129 -10.44 3.20 -1.64
CA ALA A 129 -9.62 2.06 -2.05
C ALA A 129 -10.29 1.26 -3.17
N LEU A 130 -11.59 0.98 -3.07
CA LEU A 130 -12.35 0.29 -4.13
C LEU A 130 -12.28 1.04 -5.46
N ALA A 131 -12.43 2.37 -5.45
CA ALA A 131 -12.32 3.20 -6.64
C ALA A 131 -10.91 3.12 -7.25
N LEU A 132 -9.87 3.18 -6.42
CA LEU A 132 -8.47 3.07 -6.85
C LEU A 132 -8.19 1.72 -7.51
N TYR A 133 -8.59 0.62 -6.87
CA TYR A 133 -8.33 -0.73 -7.39
C TYR A 133 -9.13 -1.01 -8.67
N ARG A 134 -10.39 -0.57 -8.75
CA ARG A 134 -11.18 -0.67 -9.99
C ARG A 134 -10.53 0.12 -11.13
N LYS A 135 -10.04 1.33 -10.86
CA LYS A 135 -9.29 2.13 -11.84
C LYS A 135 -7.99 1.43 -12.29
N ALA A 136 -7.36 0.68 -11.39
CA ALA A 136 -6.19 -0.13 -11.70
C ALA A 136 -6.52 -1.43 -12.45
N GLY A 137 -7.80 -1.72 -12.72
CA GLY A 137 -8.26 -2.86 -13.51
C GLY A 137 -8.67 -4.09 -12.69
N PHE A 138 -8.68 -4.01 -11.36
CA PHE A 138 -9.14 -5.11 -10.52
C PHE A 138 -10.65 -5.31 -10.61
N THR A 139 -11.07 -6.56 -10.53
CA THR A 139 -12.47 -6.98 -10.49
C THR A 139 -12.76 -7.83 -9.27
N GLU A 140 -14.00 -7.81 -8.80
CA GLU A 140 -14.43 -8.63 -7.65
C GLU A 140 -14.37 -10.11 -8.00
N LYS A 141 -13.72 -10.89 -7.14
CA LYS A 141 -13.58 -12.35 -7.26
C LYS A 141 -14.35 -13.11 -6.18
N GLY A 142 -14.67 -12.44 -5.08
CA GLY A 142 -15.39 -13.05 -3.97
C GLY A 142 -15.56 -12.09 -2.79
N ARG A 143 -16.20 -12.62 -1.75
CA ARG A 143 -16.46 -11.90 -0.50
C ARG A 143 -16.27 -12.81 0.70
N ARG A 144 -15.71 -12.28 1.77
CA ARG A 144 -15.75 -12.87 3.11
C ARG A 144 -16.76 -12.11 3.95
N LYS A 145 -17.90 -12.73 4.23
CA LYS A 145 -18.97 -12.10 5.01
C LYS A 145 -18.52 -11.89 6.48
N GLY A 146 -18.76 -10.69 6.99
CA GLY A 146 -18.48 -10.36 8.39
C GLY A 146 -17.04 -10.48 8.83
N TYR A 147 -16.08 -10.31 7.91
CA TYR A 147 -14.65 -10.51 8.18
C TYR A 147 -14.04 -9.44 9.08
N TYR A 148 -14.42 -8.19 8.88
CA TYR A 148 -13.95 -7.07 9.70
C TYR A 148 -14.90 -6.81 10.87
N ALA A 149 -14.43 -7.06 12.08
CA ALA A 149 -15.17 -6.72 13.29
C ALA A 149 -15.25 -5.19 13.44
N LYS A 150 -16.47 -4.70 13.74
CA LYS A 150 -16.70 -3.29 14.06
C LYS A 150 -17.28 -3.21 15.47
N PRO A 151 -16.54 -2.69 16.49
CA PRO A 151 -17.04 -2.51 17.82
C PRO A 151 -18.35 -1.69 17.83
N GLY A 152 -19.44 -2.24 18.42
CA GLY A 152 -20.73 -1.56 18.51
C GLY A 152 -21.51 -1.47 17.19
N ALA A 153 -21.06 -2.12 16.12
CA ALA A 153 -21.71 -2.14 14.81
C ALA A 153 -21.73 -3.54 14.20
N LYS A 154 -22.52 -3.72 13.13
CA LYS A 154 -22.55 -4.98 12.37
C LYS A 154 -21.18 -5.22 11.72
N PRO A 155 -20.65 -6.45 11.77
CA PRO A 155 -19.42 -6.80 11.04
C PRO A 155 -19.52 -6.46 9.56
N GLU A 156 -18.40 -6.10 8.98
CA GLU A 156 -18.28 -5.67 7.57
C GLU A 156 -17.65 -6.76 6.71
N ASP A 157 -18.09 -6.85 5.47
CA ASP A 157 -17.54 -7.79 4.51
C ASP A 157 -16.15 -7.34 4.01
N ALA A 158 -15.29 -8.33 3.76
CA ALA A 158 -14.08 -8.13 2.95
C ALA A 158 -14.39 -8.50 1.49
N ILE A 159 -14.03 -7.62 0.56
CA ILE A 159 -14.14 -7.85 -0.87
C ILE A 159 -12.79 -8.33 -1.38
N LEU A 160 -12.79 -9.52 -1.98
CA LEU A 160 -11.62 -10.04 -2.68
C LEU A 160 -11.62 -9.49 -4.12
N LEU A 161 -10.59 -8.74 -4.45
CA LEU A 161 -10.34 -8.22 -5.79
C LEU A 161 -9.16 -8.94 -6.44
N GLY A 162 -9.20 -9.11 -7.75
CA GLY A 162 -8.13 -9.76 -8.50
C GLY A 162 -7.99 -9.25 -9.92
N ILE A 163 -6.79 -9.43 -10.47
CA ILE A 163 -6.43 -9.08 -11.85
C ILE A 163 -5.38 -10.04 -12.41
N GLU A 164 -5.49 -10.40 -13.68
CA GLU A 164 -4.42 -11.04 -14.44
C GLU A 164 -3.36 -9.99 -14.80
N ILE A 165 -2.08 -10.28 -14.50
CA ILE A 165 -0.96 -9.34 -14.68
C ILE A 165 0.09 -9.81 -15.66
N ALA A 166 0.06 -11.08 -16.07
CA ALA A 166 0.91 -11.62 -17.11
C ALA A 166 0.06 -12.00 -18.31
N GLY A 167 0.37 -11.49 -19.45
CA GLY A 167 -0.15 -11.84 -20.74
C GLY A 167 0.96 -12.38 -21.64
#